data_b86c2a725bfb58687b389f94f3656707
#
_entry.id   b86c2a725bfb58687b389f94f3656707
#
_cell.length_a   1.000
_cell.length_b   1.000
_cell.length_c   1.000
_cell.angle_alpha   90.00
_cell.angle_beta   90.00
_cell.angle_gamma   90.00
#
_symmetry.space_group_name_H-M   'P 1'
#
loop_
_entity.id
_entity.type
_entity.pdbx_description
1 polymer ?
#
loop_
_entity_poly.entity_id
_entity_poly.type
_entity_poly.pdbx_seq_one_letter_code
_entity_poly.pdbx_strand_id
1 'polypeptide(L)'
;KTHLAVAVAILAVEAGFRGYFTNAEEMVANIAQANREGTLASKLKTYTAPSVLVIDDVGLLPMDRAAASAFYQVVNLRYEKQHSTIVTTNRGLPDWGEIFGDTV
;
A
#
# COMPACT_ATOMS: atom_id res chain seq x y z
N LYS A 1 0.69 -11.01 -12.30
CA LYS A 1 1.13 -9.73 -11.68
C LYS A 1 1.67 -9.95 -10.28
N THR A 2 0.95 -10.74 -9.47
CA THR A 2 1.41 -11.06 -8.13
C THR A 2 2.75 -11.77 -8.14
N HIS A 3 2.95 -12.72 -9.06
CA HIS A 3 4.22 -13.43 -9.19
C HIS A 3 5.38 -12.50 -9.50
N LEU A 4 5.16 -11.54 -10.39
CA LEU A 4 6.20 -10.58 -10.73
C LEU A 4 6.55 -9.70 -9.54
N ALA A 5 5.53 -9.21 -8.83
CA ALA A 5 5.74 -8.36 -7.65
C ALA A 5 6.51 -9.11 -6.56
N VAL A 6 6.13 -10.36 -6.30
CA VAL A 6 6.83 -11.19 -5.33
C VAL A 6 8.27 -11.45 -5.75
N ALA A 7 8.50 -11.72 -7.03
CA ALA A 7 9.86 -11.95 -7.54
C ALA A 7 10.74 -10.72 -7.34
N VAL A 8 10.23 -9.53 -7.63
CA VAL A 8 10.99 -8.29 -7.40
C VAL A 8 11.28 -8.09 -5.92
N ALA A 9 10.29 -8.36 -5.05
CA ALA A 9 10.48 -8.23 -3.60
C ALA A 9 11.55 -9.20 -3.08
N ILE A 10 11.55 -10.43 -3.58
CA ILE A 10 12.57 -11.43 -3.22
C ILE A 10 13.96 -10.95 -3.61
N LEU A 11 14.10 -10.45 -4.84
CA LEU A 11 15.39 -9.93 -5.32
C LEU A 11 15.88 -8.77 -4.44
N ALA A 12 14.97 -7.89 -4.03
CA ALA A 12 15.32 -6.77 -3.17
C ALA A 12 15.80 -7.25 -1.80
N VAL A 13 15.13 -8.25 -1.21
CA VAL A 13 15.53 -8.81 0.08
C VAL A 13 16.88 -9.50 -0.03
N GLU A 14 17.12 -10.25 -1.11
CA GLU A 14 18.41 -10.88 -1.36
C GLU A 14 19.54 -9.86 -1.51
N ALA A 15 19.21 -8.67 -2.01
CA ALA A 15 20.17 -7.58 -2.12
C ALA A 15 20.40 -6.81 -0.82
N GLY A 16 19.76 -7.22 0.27
CA GLY A 16 19.94 -6.61 1.57
C GLY A 16 18.88 -5.58 1.95
N PHE A 17 17.87 -5.39 1.13
CA PHE A 17 16.78 -4.47 1.45
C PHE A 17 15.70 -5.15 2.27
N ARG A 18 15.02 -4.37 3.11
CA ARG A 18 13.92 -4.89 3.91
C ARG A 18 12.62 -4.75 3.13
N GLY A 19 11.90 -5.85 2.97
CA GLY A 19 10.64 -5.88 2.24
C GLY A 19 9.45 -6.25 3.11
N TYR A 20 8.27 -5.80 2.70
CA TYR A 20 7.02 -6.18 3.32
C TYR A 20 5.97 -6.36 2.25
N PHE A 21 5.19 -7.43 2.35
CA PHE A 21 4.14 -7.76 1.40
C PHE A 21 2.79 -7.68 2.09
N THR A 22 1.85 -6.98 1.50
CA THR A 22 0.48 -6.87 2.00
C THR A 22 -0.48 -6.77 0.82
N ASN A 23 -1.77 -6.80 1.09
CA ASN A 23 -2.78 -6.45 0.09
C ASN A 23 -3.52 -5.20 0.54
N ALA A 24 -4.19 -4.54 -0.42
CA ALA A 24 -4.82 -3.25 -0.16
C ALA A 24 -5.92 -3.35 0.90
N GLU A 25 -6.73 -4.40 0.85
CA GLU A 25 -7.82 -4.58 1.81
C GLU A 25 -7.29 -4.73 3.24
N GLU A 26 -6.29 -5.58 3.42
CA GLU A 26 -5.68 -5.80 4.74
C GLU A 26 -5.01 -4.54 5.27
N MET A 27 -4.25 -3.85 4.43
CA MET A 27 -3.59 -2.63 4.83
C MET A 27 -4.58 -1.57 5.28
N VAL A 28 -5.63 -1.35 4.51
CA VAL A 28 -6.64 -0.35 4.84
C VAL A 28 -7.37 -0.72 6.12
N ALA A 29 -7.73 -2.00 6.29
CA ALA A 29 -8.41 -2.47 7.50
C ALA A 29 -7.54 -2.29 8.74
N ASN A 30 -6.26 -2.61 8.63
CA ASN A 30 -5.32 -2.46 9.75
C ASN A 30 -5.12 -0.99 10.14
N ILE A 31 -5.03 -0.11 9.16
CA ILE A 31 -4.89 1.32 9.42
C ILE A 31 -6.15 1.87 10.08
N ALA A 32 -7.32 1.47 9.60
CA ALA A 32 -8.59 1.90 10.19
C ALA A 32 -8.71 1.45 11.65
N GLN A 33 -8.34 0.21 11.93
CA GLN A 33 -8.36 -0.31 13.30
C GLN A 33 -7.38 0.44 14.19
N ALA A 34 -6.17 0.68 13.72
CA ALA A 34 -5.17 1.43 14.47
C ALA A 34 -5.63 2.86 14.79
N ASN A 35 -6.34 3.48 13.84
CA ASN A 35 -6.89 4.81 14.07
C ASN A 35 -7.92 4.80 15.20
N ARG A 36 -8.79 3.78 15.23
CA ARG A 36 -9.78 3.65 16.30
C ARG A 36 -9.13 3.37 17.67
N GLU A 37 -8.02 2.65 17.68
CA GLU A 37 -7.32 2.27 18.91
C GLU A 37 -6.27 3.28 19.38
N GLY A 38 -6.06 4.33 18.62
CA GLY A 38 -5.06 5.34 18.96
C GLY A 38 -3.62 4.92 18.71
N THR A 39 -3.40 3.91 17.85
CA THR A 39 -2.07 3.38 17.54
C THR A 39 -1.67 3.65 16.09
N LEU A 40 -2.26 4.67 15.48
CA LEU A 40 -2.06 4.96 14.06
C LEU A 40 -0.59 5.18 13.69
N ALA A 41 0.13 5.98 14.48
CA ALA A 41 1.53 6.28 14.17
C ALA A 41 2.38 5.03 14.13
N SER A 42 2.17 4.11 15.07
CA SER A 42 2.90 2.84 15.11
C SER A 42 2.55 1.96 13.91
N LYS A 43 1.26 1.87 13.57
CA LYS A 43 0.82 1.04 12.44
C LYS A 43 1.31 1.60 11.11
N LEU A 44 1.34 2.92 10.94
CA LEU A 44 1.86 3.52 9.73
C LEU A 44 3.34 3.16 9.50
N LYS A 45 4.12 3.03 10.57
CA LYS A 45 5.51 2.62 10.43
C LYS A 45 5.67 1.22 9.86
N THR A 46 4.72 0.33 10.13
CA THR A 46 4.73 -1.01 9.54
C THR A 46 4.79 -0.94 8.02
N TYR A 47 4.08 0.02 7.43
CA TYR A 47 3.99 0.17 5.98
C TYR A 47 4.97 1.18 5.39
N THR A 48 5.53 2.06 6.21
CA THR A 48 6.43 3.10 5.69
C THR A 48 7.91 2.82 5.97
N ALA A 49 8.23 1.98 6.93
CA ALA A 49 9.61 1.67 7.28
C ALA A 49 10.33 0.73 6.29
N PRO A 50 9.68 -0.32 5.74
CA PRO A 50 10.38 -1.21 4.81
C PRO A 50 10.86 -0.48 3.56
N SER A 51 12.03 -0.84 3.06
CA SER A 51 12.59 -0.23 1.84
C SER A 51 11.75 -0.56 0.61
N VAL A 52 11.15 -1.75 0.58
CA VAL A 52 10.26 -2.18 -0.50
C VAL A 52 8.94 -2.63 0.11
N LEU A 53 7.85 -2.05 -0.37
CA LEU A 53 6.50 -2.44 0.02
C LEU A 53 5.75 -2.92 -1.20
N VAL A 54 5.15 -4.11 -1.12
CA VAL A 54 4.27 -4.62 -2.17
C VAL A 54 2.84 -4.56 -1.65
N ILE A 55 1.99 -3.84 -2.38
CA ILE A 55 0.56 -3.75 -2.09
C ILE A 55 -0.19 -4.44 -3.21
N ASP A 56 -0.66 -5.64 -2.95
CA ASP A 56 -1.31 -6.48 -3.95
C ASP A 56 -2.82 -6.22 -3.99
N ASP A 57 -3.41 -6.47 -5.16
CA ASP A 57 -4.87 -6.46 -5.36
C ASP A 57 -5.55 -5.12 -5.09
N VAL A 58 -4.88 -4.03 -5.41
CA VAL A 58 -5.53 -2.72 -5.35
C VAL A 58 -6.65 -2.69 -6.39
N GLY A 59 -7.84 -2.28 -5.96
CA GLY A 59 -8.97 -2.12 -6.86
C GLY A 59 -9.94 -3.28 -6.92
N LEU A 60 -9.78 -4.31 -6.07
CA LEU A 60 -10.79 -5.37 -5.97
C LEU A 60 -12.13 -4.81 -5.52
N LEU A 61 -12.11 -3.88 -4.57
CA LEU A 61 -13.30 -3.19 -4.07
C LEU A 61 -13.03 -1.70 -4.08
N PRO A 62 -14.04 -0.87 -4.39
CA PRO A 62 -13.88 0.56 -4.27
C PRO A 62 -13.52 0.94 -2.83
N MET A 63 -12.66 1.92 -2.69
CA MET A 63 -12.29 2.46 -1.39
C MET A 63 -13.16 3.65 -1.05
N ASP A 64 -13.64 3.72 0.20
CA ASP A 64 -14.28 4.93 0.67
C ASP A 64 -13.22 6.03 0.87
N ARG A 65 -13.67 7.23 1.24
CA ARG A 65 -12.76 8.36 1.38
C ARG A 65 -11.68 8.11 2.43
N ALA A 66 -12.06 7.53 3.55
CA ALA A 66 -11.11 7.27 4.64
C ALA A 66 -10.05 6.25 4.20
N ALA A 67 -10.46 5.20 3.50
CA ALA A 67 -9.56 4.17 2.98
C ALA A 67 -8.61 4.74 1.94
N ALA A 68 -9.14 5.54 1.00
CA ALA A 68 -8.31 6.18 -0.02
C ALA A 68 -7.30 7.14 0.59
N SER A 69 -7.70 7.89 1.61
CA SER A 69 -6.82 8.80 2.32
C SER A 69 -5.68 8.05 3.01
N ALA A 70 -6.00 6.92 3.67
CA ALA A 70 -4.99 6.11 4.33
C ALA A 70 -3.98 5.55 3.33
N PHE A 71 -4.48 5.02 2.21
CA PHE A 71 -3.63 4.51 1.13
C PHE A 71 -2.70 5.60 0.61
N TYR A 72 -3.26 6.76 0.31
CA TYR A 72 -2.50 7.89 -0.21
C TYR A 72 -1.42 8.33 0.79
N GLN A 73 -1.76 8.37 2.08
CA GLN A 73 -0.81 8.75 3.11
C GLN A 73 0.41 7.82 3.15
N VAL A 74 0.18 6.51 3.08
CA VAL A 74 1.27 5.54 3.05
C VAL A 74 2.16 5.75 1.83
N VAL A 75 1.56 5.86 0.65
CA VAL A 75 2.31 6.04 -0.60
C VAL A 75 3.13 7.33 -0.55
N ASN A 76 2.51 8.42 -0.08
CA ASN A 76 3.17 9.72 -0.04
C ASN A 76 4.35 9.74 0.95
N LEU A 77 4.16 9.15 2.13
CA LEU A 77 5.24 9.07 3.12
C LEU A 77 6.40 8.23 2.60
N ARG A 78 6.10 7.15 1.88
CA ARG A 78 7.14 6.32 1.29
C ARG A 78 7.90 7.07 0.19
N TYR A 79 7.17 7.84 -0.62
CA TYR A 79 7.78 8.67 -1.65
C TYR A 79 8.75 9.69 -1.03
N GLU A 80 8.35 10.34 0.04
CA GLU A 80 9.20 11.30 0.73
C GLU A 80 10.48 10.67 1.29
N LYS A 81 10.40 9.41 1.73
CA LYS A 81 11.55 8.66 2.22
C LYS A 81 12.36 8.01 1.10
N GLN A 82 11.92 8.15 -0.14
CA GLN A 82 12.52 7.51 -1.31
C GLN A 82 12.51 5.97 -1.21
N HIS A 83 11.48 5.43 -0.57
CA HIS A 83 11.25 3.99 -0.50
C HIS A 83 10.41 3.53 -1.67
N SER A 84 10.71 2.34 -2.21
CA SER A 84 10.03 1.78 -3.38
C SER A 84 8.71 1.14 -3.00
N THR A 85 7.66 1.46 -3.75
CA THR A 85 6.34 0.87 -3.56
C THR A 85 5.91 0.20 -4.85
N ILE A 86 5.52 -1.08 -4.76
CA ILE A 86 5.02 -1.85 -5.90
C ILE A 86 3.54 -2.10 -5.66
N VAL A 87 2.72 -1.70 -6.61
CA VAL A 87 1.27 -1.87 -6.52
C VAL A 87 0.83 -2.78 -7.65
N THR A 88 0.07 -3.82 -7.32
CA THR A 88 -0.55 -4.66 -8.35
C THR A 88 -2.04 -4.40 -8.40
N THR A 89 -2.59 -4.44 -9.60
CA THR A 89 -4.03 -4.25 -9.82
C THR A 89 -4.41 -4.91 -11.13
N ASN A 90 -5.65 -5.35 -11.24
CA ASN A 90 -6.22 -5.81 -12.50
C ASN A 90 -7.14 -4.74 -13.12
N ARG A 91 -7.18 -3.54 -12.53
CA ARG A 91 -7.96 -2.41 -13.05
C ARG A 91 -7.06 -1.50 -13.88
N GLY A 92 -7.59 -0.99 -14.98
CA GLY A 92 -6.87 -0.02 -15.79
C GLY A 92 -6.80 1.35 -15.13
N LEU A 93 -5.88 2.20 -15.59
CA LEU A 93 -5.74 3.55 -15.05
C LEU A 93 -7.04 4.38 -15.12
N PRO A 94 -7.87 4.29 -16.18
CA PRO A 94 -9.12 5.02 -16.20
C PRO A 94 -10.10 4.67 -15.08
N ASP A 95 -9.95 3.49 -14.49
CA ASP A 95 -10.83 3.03 -13.40
C ASP A 95 -10.39 3.51 -12.03
N TRP A 96 -9.24 4.14 -11.92
CA TRP A 96 -8.69 4.53 -10.62
C TRP A 96 -9.49 5.62 -9.93
N GLY A 97 -10.12 6.51 -10.68
CA GLY A 97 -11.03 7.50 -10.11
C GLY A 97 -12.18 6.83 -9.37
N GLU A 98 -12.70 5.75 -9.93
CA GLU A 98 -13.77 4.96 -9.30
C GLU A 98 -13.29 4.26 -8.02
N ILE A 99 -12.05 3.76 -8.02
CA ILE A 99 -11.46 3.09 -6.86
C ILE A 99 -11.26 4.06 -5.69
N PHE A 100 -10.70 5.24 -5.97
CA PHE A 100 -10.32 6.22 -4.96
C PHE A 100 -11.34 7.34 -4.78
N GLY A 101 -12.49 7.23 -5.44
CA GLY A 101 -13.45 8.31 -5.49
C GLY A 101 -13.02 9.38 -6.48
N ASP A 102 -13.83 10.42 -6.62
CA ASP A 102 -13.62 11.44 -7.65
C ASP A 102 -12.52 12.45 -7.29
N THR A 103 -11.75 12.18 -6.26
CA THR A 103 -10.73 13.11 -5.78
C THR A 103 -9.33 12.79 -6.27
N VAL A 104 -9.19 11.75 -7.09
CA VAL A 104 -7.88 11.33 -7.60
C VAL A 104 -7.51 11.98 -8.96
#